data_b6795c475c95923ca287d197312e4a9f
#
_entry.id   b6795c475c95923ca287d197312e4a9f
#
_cell.length_a   1.000
_cell.length_b   1.000
_cell.length_c   1.000
_cell.angle_alpha   90.00
_cell.angle_beta   90.00
_cell.angle_gamma   90.00
#
_symmetry.space_group_name_H-M   'P 1'
#
loop_
_entity.id
_entity.type
_entity.pdbx_description
1 polymer ?
#
loop_
_entity_poly.entity_id
_entity_poly.type
_entity_poly.pdbx_seq_one_letter_code
_entity_poly.pdbx_strand_id
1 'polypeptide(L)'
;MAKKAAKSDRKTVKGNGGETHQTAGGEVPTLTTKQGVPVADDQNTLTVGERGPAALEDFHFREKLFHFDHERIPERVVHARGFAAHGYFENYAPLDKLTRAGLFQKKGQRTPAFVRFSTVAGNKGSGDLARDVRGFAVKLYTEEGNWDIVGNNIPVFFIQDAMKFPDLIHAAKQEPDRGFPQAQTAHDNFWDFISLTPESMHMVMWIMSDRTIPRSLRFMEGFG
;
A
#
# COMPACT_ATOMS: atom_id res chain seq x y z
N MET A 1 32.04 -40.83 10.80
CA MET A 1 32.73 -39.69 10.16
C MET A 1 31.70 -38.77 9.59
N ALA A 2 31.40 -37.65 10.29
CA ALA A 2 30.45 -36.65 9.81
C ALA A 2 31.12 -35.79 8.73
N LYS A 3 30.54 -35.77 7.52
CA LYS A 3 30.97 -34.88 6.46
C LYS A 3 30.72 -33.42 6.93
N LYS A 4 31.79 -32.65 7.13
CA LYS A 4 31.74 -31.22 7.26
C LYS A 4 31.08 -30.67 6.00
N ALA A 5 29.89 -30.06 6.15
CA ALA A 5 29.28 -29.30 5.08
C ALA A 5 30.25 -28.18 4.68
N ALA A 6 30.56 -28.10 3.38
CA ALA A 6 31.36 -27.04 2.83
C ALA A 6 30.67 -25.70 3.12
N LYS A 7 31.39 -24.76 3.72
CA LYS A 7 30.95 -23.36 3.80
C LYS A 7 30.82 -22.86 2.37
N SER A 8 29.59 -22.62 1.92
CA SER A 8 29.39 -21.94 0.65
C SER A 8 30.00 -20.54 0.76
N ASP A 9 30.87 -20.19 -0.18
CA ASP A 9 31.38 -18.83 -0.31
C ASP A 9 30.25 -17.91 -0.71
N ARG A 10 29.55 -17.36 0.28
CA ARG A 10 28.53 -16.34 0.06
C ARG A 10 29.22 -15.05 -0.37
N LYS A 11 29.10 -14.71 -1.63
CA LYS A 11 29.45 -13.38 -2.09
C LYS A 11 28.29 -12.43 -1.74
N THR A 12 28.49 -11.57 -0.77
CA THR A 12 27.58 -10.47 -0.49
C THR A 12 28.06 -9.24 -1.23
N VAL A 13 27.19 -8.64 -2.00
CA VAL A 13 27.44 -7.34 -2.65
C VAL A 13 26.82 -6.26 -1.76
N LYS A 14 27.63 -5.27 -1.37
CA LYS A 14 27.11 -4.10 -0.66
C LYS A 14 26.41 -3.18 -1.63
N GLY A 15 25.15 -2.90 -1.36
CA GLY A 15 24.40 -1.87 -2.05
C GLY A 15 24.84 -0.46 -1.68
N ASN A 16 24.39 0.53 -2.43
CA ASN A 16 24.74 1.95 -2.25
C ASN A 16 24.34 2.52 -0.89
N GLY A 17 23.41 1.88 -0.18
CA GLY A 17 22.94 2.28 1.15
C GLY A 17 23.62 1.53 2.30
N GLY A 18 24.64 0.73 2.03
CA GLY A 18 25.26 -0.16 3.03
C GLY A 18 24.52 -1.48 3.22
N GLU A 19 23.46 -1.72 2.46
CA GLU A 19 22.73 -2.96 2.43
C GLU A 19 23.55 -4.09 1.81
N THR A 20 23.40 -5.29 2.35
CA THR A 20 24.04 -6.48 1.81
C THR A 20 23.00 -7.27 1.01
N HIS A 21 23.23 -7.40 -0.31
CA HIS A 21 22.43 -8.24 -1.17
C HIS A 21 23.09 -9.61 -1.34
N GLN A 22 22.30 -10.63 -1.41
CA GLN A 22 22.82 -11.97 -1.76
C GLN A 22 22.87 -12.13 -3.27
N THR A 23 23.99 -12.65 -3.76
CA THR A 23 24.12 -13.00 -5.17
C THR A 23 23.52 -14.37 -5.46
N ALA A 24 23.09 -14.58 -6.70
CA ALA A 24 22.60 -15.87 -7.16
C ALA A 24 23.62 -16.97 -6.88
N GLY A 25 23.19 -18.07 -6.24
CA GLY A 25 24.03 -19.20 -5.86
C GLY A 25 24.40 -19.28 -4.37
N GLY A 26 24.08 -18.28 -3.57
CA GLY A 26 24.16 -18.35 -2.10
C GLY A 26 22.89 -18.97 -1.49
N GLU A 27 23.03 -19.59 -0.30
CA GLU A 27 21.84 -19.90 0.49
C GLU A 27 21.13 -18.60 0.88
N VAL A 28 19.86 -18.49 0.55
CA VAL A 28 19.04 -17.35 1.00
C VAL A 28 18.86 -17.46 2.51
N PRO A 29 19.13 -16.41 3.32
CA PRO A 29 18.86 -16.47 4.74
C PRO A 29 17.37 -16.72 4.94
N THR A 30 17.06 -17.63 5.85
CA THR A 30 15.68 -17.87 6.26
C THR A 30 15.18 -16.64 6.99
N LEU A 31 14.07 -16.05 6.52
CA LEU A 31 13.35 -15.03 7.27
C LEU A 31 12.79 -15.64 8.56
N THR A 32 12.82 -14.88 9.63
CA THR A 32 12.25 -15.29 10.90
C THR A 32 11.34 -14.20 11.46
N THR A 33 10.38 -14.59 12.29
CA THR A 33 9.63 -13.67 13.15
C THR A 33 10.59 -13.03 14.17
N LYS A 34 10.13 -12.03 14.90
CA LYS A 34 10.88 -11.42 16.02
C LYS A 34 11.26 -12.41 17.12
N GLN A 35 10.52 -13.52 17.22
CA GLN A 35 10.80 -14.61 18.14
C GLN A 35 11.74 -15.66 17.57
N GLY A 36 12.23 -15.49 16.36
CA GLY A 36 13.15 -16.41 15.71
C GLY A 36 12.51 -17.63 15.03
N VAL A 37 11.19 -17.64 14.87
CA VAL A 37 10.49 -18.72 14.19
C VAL A 37 10.67 -18.54 12.67
N PRO A 38 11.12 -19.58 11.92
CA PRO A 38 11.25 -19.49 10.47
C PRO A 38 9.94 -19.15 9.77
N VAL A 39 9.99 -18.22 8.83
CA VAL A 39 8.85 -17.84 7.97
C VAL A 39 8.87 -18.71 6.73
N ALA A 40 7.78 -19.43 6.48
CA ALA A 40 7.64 -20.32 5.34
C ALA A 40 7.28 -19.57 4.05
N ASP A 41 6.44 -18.56 4.15
CA ASP A 41 5.94 -17.77 3.02
C ASP A 41 5.83 -16.28 3.41
N ASP A 42 6.56 -15.43 2.70
CA ASP A 42 6.57 -13.98 2.89
C ASP A 42 5.76 -13.24 1.79
N GLN A 43 5.17 -13.98 0.87
CA GLN A 43 4.53 -13.40 -0.32
C GLN A 43 3.00 -13.56 -0.32
N ASN A 44 2.47 -14.50 0.45
CA ASN A 44 1.04 -14.79 0.48
C ASN A 44 0.49 -14.75 1.91
N THR A 45 -0.63 -14.07 2.06
CA THR A 45 -1.37 -14.02 3.33
C THR A 45 -2.13 -15.33 3.56
N LEU A 46 -2.14 -15.82 4.78
CA LEU A 46 -2.99 -16.94 5.17
C LEU A 46 -4.47 -16.55 5.09
N THR A 47 -5.25 -17.35 4.37
CA THR A 47 -6.68 -17.13 4.21
C THR A 47 -7.48 -18.31 4.72
N VAL A 48 -8.75 -18.07 5.05
CA VAL A 48 -9.72 -19.12 5.40
C VAL A 48 -10.24 -19.74 4.11
N GLY A 49 -9.55 -20.77 3.62
CA GLY A 49 -9.80 -21.37 2.32
C GLY A 49 -9.19 -20.55 1.18
N GLU A 50 -9.26 -21.09 -0.03
CA GLU A 50 -8.60 -20.56 -1.24
C GLU A 50 -9.05 -19.13 -1.61
N ARG A 51 -10.29 -18.76 -1.31
CA ARG A 51 -10.90 -17.46 -1.64
C ARG A 51 -11.47 -16.75 -0.42
N GLY A 52 -11.12 -17.20 0.77
CA GLY A 52 -11.62 -16.65 2.03
C GLY A 52 -10.91 -15.36 2.44
N PRO A 53 -11.41 -14.71 3.48
CA PRO A 53 -10.74 -13.56 4.09
C PRO A 53 -9.39 -13.96 4.69
N ALA A 54 -8.49 -12.99 4.83
CA ALA A 54 -7.23 -13.17 5.54
C ALA A 54 -7.48 -13.59 6.98
N ALA A 55 -6.71 -14.56 7.47
CA ALA A 55 -6.82 -15.03 8.84
C ALA A 55 -6.23 -14.01 9.81
N LEU A 56 -6.96 -13.71 10.88
CA LEU A 56 -6.46 -12.85 11.96
C LEU A 56 -5.26 -13.47 12.68
N GLU A 57 -5.17 -14.80 12.65
CA GLU A 57 -4.07 -15.59 13.17
C GLU A 57 -2.80 -15.55 12.29
N ASP A 58 -2.85 -14.96 11.11
CA ASP A 58 -1.63 -14.72 10.32
C ASP A 58 -0.71 -13.75 11.07
N PHE A 59 0.08 -14.32 11.97
CA PHE A 59 0.96 -13.57 12.84
C PHE A 59 2.05 -12.86 12.07
N HIS A 60 2.61 -13.50 11.05
CA HIS A 60 3.67 -12.92 10.22
C HIS A 60 3.16 -11.70 9.44
N PHE A 61 1.99 -11.79 8.84
CA PHE A 61 1.38 -10.66 8.14
C PHE A 61 1.21 -9.44 9.05
N ARG A 62 0.67 -9.65 10.24
CA ARG A 62 0.51 -8.56 11.22
C ARG A 62 1.84 -7.99 11.68
N GLU A 63 2.84 -8.83 11.93
CA GLU A 63 4.16 -8.41 12.37
C GLU A 63 4.89 -7.62 11.28
N LYS A 64 4.80 -8.04 10.02
CA LYS A 64 5.38 -7.37 8.87
C LYS A 64 4.79 -5.97 8.66
N LEU A 65 3.47 -5.83 8.69
CA LEU A 65 2.81 -4.53 8.59
C LEU A 65 3.15 -3.63 9.76
N PHE A 66 3.12 -4.17 10.98
CA PHE A 66 3.41 -3.40 12.18
C PHE A 66 4.85 -2.88 12.20
N HIS A 67 5.82 -3.71 11.83
CA HIS A 67 7.21 -3.30 11.70
C HIS A 67 7.38 -2.18 10.65
N PHE A 68 6.77 -2.34 9.49
CA PHE A 68 6.79 -1.37 8.42
C PHE A 68 6.22 -0.01 8.85
N ASP A 69 5.10 0.02 9.55
CA ASP A 69 4.47 1.25 10.03
C ASP A 69 5.34 2.03 11.01
N HIS A 70 6.26 1.36 11.70
CA HIS A 70 7.15 1.97 12.70
C HIS A 70 8.53 2.39 12.15
N GLU A 71 8.77 2.24 10.86
CA GLU A 71 10.05 2.63 10.24
C GLU A 71 10.21 4.15 10.08
N ARG A 72 9.15 4.92 10.24
CA ARG A 72 9.13 6.36 9.95
C ARG A 72 8.78 7.20 11.16
N ILE A 73 9.20 8.48 11.13
CA ILE A 73 8.65 9.50 12.02
C ILE A 73 7.11 9.48 11.89
N PRO A 74 6.36 9.63 13.02
CA PRO A 74 4.92 9.50 12.99
C PRO A 74 4.23 10.38 11.93
N GLU A 75 3.90 9.77 10.82
CA GLU A 75 3.02 10.25 9.75
C GLU A 75 2.38 9.01 9.10
N ARG A 76 1.38 9.21 8.23
CA ARG A 76 0.88 8.06 7.44
C ARG A 76 1.99 7.51 6.57
N VAL A 77 2.13 6.20 6.52
CA VAL A 77 3.12 5.52 5.65
C VAL A 77 2.93 5.92 4.19
N VAL A 78 1.68 5.99 3.76
CA VAL A 78 1.23 6.58 2.50
C VAL A 78 0.11 7.57 2.78
N HIS A 79 -0.16 8.49 1.87
CA HIS A 79 -1.17 9.55 2.03
C HIS A 79 -0.87 10.57 3.15
N ALA A 80 0.39 10.81 3.47
CA ALA A 80 0.77 11.76 4.52
C ALA A 80 0.39 13.20 4.16
N ARG A 81 0.61 13.61 2.91
CA ARG A 81 0.20 14.92 2.39
C ARG A 81 -1.24 14.89 1.93
N GLY A 82 -2.06 15.82 2.42
CA GLY A 82 -3.45 15.92 1.99
C GLY A 82 -4.21 17.11 2.57
N PHE A 83 -5.41 17.33 2.02
CA PHE A 83 -6.34 18.37 2.40
C PHE A 83 -7.69 17.74 2.71
N ALA A 84 -8.42 18.34 3.60
CA ALA A 84 -9.71 17.83 4.02
C ALA A 84 -10.76 18.94 4.13
N ALA A 85 -12.02 18.56 4.00
CA ALA A 85 -13.15 19.46 4.16
C ALA A 85 -14.31 18.75 4.87
N HIS A 86 -15.02 19.50 5.70
CA HIS A 86 -16.30 19.10 6.24
C HIS A 86 -17.42 19.46 5.26
N GLY A 87 -18.46 18.64 5.22
CA GLY A 87 -19.60 18.87 4.39
C GLY A 87 -20.76 17.92 4.74
N TYR A 88 -21.61 17.69 3.80
CA TYR A 88 -22.68 16.68 3.91
C TYR A 88 -22.90 15.98 2.59
N PHE A 89 -23.32 14.74 2.68
CA PHE A 89 -23.87 13.98 1.56
C PHE A 89 -25.37 14.20 1.50
N GLU A 90 -25.89 14.54 0.33
CA GLU A 90 -27.33 14.67 0.11
C GLU A 90 -27.80 13.59 -0.86
N ASN A 91 -28.76 12.81 -0.43
CA ASN A 91 -29.37 11.77 -1.24
C ASN A 91 -30.41 12.35 -2.20
N TYR A 92 -30.16 12.30 -3.50
CA TYR A 92 -31.10 12.87 -4.50
C TYR A 92 -32.28 11.95 -4.84
N ALA A 93 -32.14 10.66 -4.60
CA ALA A 93 -33.21 9.69 -4.85
C ALA A 93 -33.16 8.57 -3.80
N PRO A 94 -34.32 8.04 -3.36
CA PRO A 94 -34.34 6.90 -2.48
C PRO A 94 -33.79 5.66 -3.21
N LEU A 95 -32.96 4.89 -2.52
CA LEU A 95 -32.38 3.62 -2.99
C LEU A 95 -32.82 2.45 -2.12
N ASP A 96 -33.99 2.57 -1.49
CA ASP A 96 -34.58 1.60 -0.57
C ASP A 96 -34.77 0.21 -1.19
N LYS A 97 -34.92 0.14 -2.50
CA LYS A 97 -35.00 -1.13 -3.25
C LYS A 97 -33.63 -1.83 -3.45
N LEU A 98 -32.53 -1.09 -3.29
CA LEU A 98 -31.20 -1.60 -3.55
C LEU A 98 -30.42 -1.85 -2.26
N THR A 99 -30.66 -1.05 -1.21
CA THR A 99 -29.91 -1.12 0.05
C THR A 99 -30.79 -0.77 1.24
N ARG A 100 -30.43 -1.35 2.40
CA ARG A 100 -31.03 -1.02 3.69
C ARG A 100 -30.33 0.13 4.41
N ALA A 101 -29.17 0.57 3.92
CA ALA A 101 -28.38 1.60 4.56
C ALA A 101 -29.20 2.89 4.77
N GLY A 102 -29.26 3.37 6.01
CA GLY A 102 -30.11 4.49 6.41
C GLY A 102 -29.88 5.76 5.61
N LEU A 103 -28.64 6.01 5.21
CA LEU A 103 -28.28 7.22 4.45
C LEU A 103 -28.89 7.30 3.04
N PHE A 104 -29.41 6.19 2.48
CA PHE A 104 -29.99 6.13 1.14
C PHE A 104 -31.51 5.98 1.12
N GLN A 105 -32.17 6.04 2.27
CA GLN A 105 -33.60 5.72 2.35
C GLN A 105 -34.51 6.85 1.87
N LYS A 106 -34.11 8.11 2.08
CA LYS A 106 -35.02 9.26 1.81
C LYS A 106 -34.35 10.26 0.87
N LYS A 107 -35.14 10.76 -0.09
CA LYS A 107 -34.74 11.89 -0.93
C LYS A 107 -34.53 13.15 -0.06
N GLY A 108 -33.47 13.89 -0.32
CA GLY A 108 -33.10 15.10 0.40
C GLY A 108 -32.52 14.87 1.78
N GLN A 109 -32.32 13.63 2.18
CA GLN A 109 -31.65 13.31 3.43
C GLN A 109 -30.19 13.77 3.37
N ARG A 110 -29.76 14.51 4.38
CA ARG A 110 -28.40 14.99 4.53
C ARG A 110 -27.68 14.22 5.64
N THR A 111 -26.53 13.68 5.30
CA THR A 111 -25.65 12.97 6.21
C THR A 111 -24.36 13.75 6.35
N PRO A 112 -23.91 14.14 7.56
CA PRO A 112 -22.61 14.81 7.73
C PRO A 112 -21.49 14.00 7.14
N ALA A 113 -20.56 14.69 6.49
CA ALA A 113 -19.45 14.06 5.79
C ALA A 113 -18.13 14.78 6.06
N PHE A 114 -17.05 14.02 6.02
CA PHE A 114 -15.69 14.51 6.00
C PHE A 114 -14.96 13.91 4.81
N VAL A 115 -14.40 14.76 3.97
CA VAL A 115 -13.70 14.34 2.74
C VAL A 115 -12.24 14.71 2.83
N ARG A 116 -11.35 13.80 2.44
CA ARG A 116 -9.93 14.06 2.40
C ARG A 116 -9.36 13.64 1.04
N PHE A 117 -8.61 14.55 0.42
CA PHE A 117 -7.80 14.30 -0.77
C PHE A 117 -6.33 14.25 -0.38
N SER A 118 -5.57 13.37 -1.00
CA SER A 118 -4.16 13.16 -0.65
C SER A 118 -3.32 12.75 -1.85
N THR A 119 -2.01 13.00 -1.76
CA THR A 119 -1.00 12.27 -2.54
C THR A 119 -0.76 10.91 -1.88
N VAL A 120 0.03 10.03 -2.50
CA VAL A 120 0.30 8.69 -1.94
C VAL A 120 1.74 8.58 -1.46
N ALA A 121 2.71 8.75 -2.34
CA ALA A 121 4.12 8.52 -2.01
C ALA A 121 4.78 9.68 -1.25
N GLY A 122 4.31 10.92 -1.43
CA GLY A 122 4.88 12.10 -0.81
C GLY A 122 4.73 12.12 0.72
N ASN A 123 5.79 12.56 1.42
CA ASN A 123 5.72 12.84 2.86
C ASN A 123 4.85 14.09 3.13
N LYS A 124 4.59 14.38 4.41
CA LYS A 124 3.72 15.51 4.82
C LYS A 124 4.18 16.87 4.30
N GLY A 125 5.48 17.06 4.04
CA GLY A 125 6.09 18.29 3.53
C GLY A 125 6.25 18.34 2.01
N SER A 126 5.83 17.32 1.27
CA SER A 126 5.99 17.23 -0.17
C SER A 126 5.07 18.19 -0.93
N GLY A 127 5.40 18.44 -2.21
CA GLY A 127 4.59 19.28 -3.11
C GLY A 127 3.37 18.53 -3.66
N ASP A 128 2.32 19.29 -3.99
CA ASP A 128 1.08 18.72 -4.55
C ASP A 128 1.18 18.39 -6.05
N LEU A 129 2.16 18.96 -6.75
CA LEU A 129 2.28 18.87 -8.21
C LEU A 129 3.14 17.70 -8.70
N ALA A 130 3.77 16.96 -7.79
CA ALA A 130 4.54 15.78 -8.16
C ALA A 130 3.63 14.73 -8.80
N ARG A 131 4.20 13.97 -9.76
CA ARG A 131 3.53 12.78 -10.30
C ARG A 131 3.34 11.78 -9.17
N ASP A 132 2.11 11.40 -8.92
CA ASP A 132 1.73 10.47 -7.86
C ASP A 132 0.30 9.99 -8.07
N VAL A 133 -0.06 8.88 -7.48
CA VAL A 133 -1.45 8.49 -7.30
C VAL A 133 -2.13 9.50 -6.38
N ARG A 134 -3.40 9.78 -6.64
CA ARG A 134 -4.23 10.63 -5.76
C ARG A 134 -5.25 9.77 -5.05
N GLY A 135 -5.23 9.87 -3.73
CA GLY A 135 -6.22 9.23 -2.88
C GLY A 135 -7.35 10.18 -2.52
N PHE A 136 -8.54 9.61 -2.31
CA PHE A 136 -9.61 10.32 -1.64
C PHE A 136 -10.30 9.40 -0.63
N ALA A 137 -10.77 9.98 0.45
CA ALA A 137 -11.52 9.27 1.46
C ALA A 137 -12.75 10.10 1.84
N VAL A 138 -13.87 9.44 1.95
CA VAL A 138 -15.13 10.05 2.41
C VAL A 138 -15.60 9.28 3.63
N LYS A 139 -15.74 9.98 4.75
CA LYS A 139 -16.36 9.45 5.96
C LYS A 139 -17.75 10.04 6.09
N LEU A 140 -18.74 9.17 6.17
CA LEU A 140 -20.14 9.52 6.38
C LEU A 140 -20.54 9.17 7.82
N TYR A 141 -21.03 10.15 8.55
CA TYR A 141 -21.43 9.97 9.95
C TYR A 141 -22.94 9.65 9.99
N THR A 142 -23.26 8.36 10.00
CA THR A 142 -24.65 7.90 10.01
C THR A 142 -25.09 7.50 11.42
N GLU A 143 -26.39 7.38 11.63
CA GLU A 143 -26.95 6.87 12.90
C GLU A 143 -26.59 5.39 13.17
N GLU A 144 -26.28 4.66 12.10
CA GLU A 144 -25.87 3.26 12.15
C GLU A 144 -24.38 3.09 12.42
N GLY A 145 -23.61 4.18 12.46
CA GLY A 145 -22.15 4.21 12.61
C GLY A 145 -21.47 4.95 11.46
N ASN A 146 -20.15 4.94 11.45
CA ASN A 146 -19.38 5.56 10.38
C ASN A 146 -19.38 4.67 9.13
N TRP A 147 -19.57 5.31 8.00
CA TRP A 147 -19.47 4.68 6.68
C TRP A 147 -18.34 5.32 5.90
N ASP A 148 -17.36 4.55 5.50
CA ASP A 148 -16.16 5.06 4.85
C ASP A 148 -16.06 4.55 3.41
N ILE A 149 -15.75 5.46 2.49
CA ILE A 149 -15.32 5.14 1.13
C ILE A 149 -13.87 5.59 1.02
N VAL A 150 -13.00 4.67 0.65
CA VAL A 150 -11.58 4.95 0.45
C VAL A 150 -11.21 4.59 -0.97
N GLY A 151 -10.60 5.51 -1.68
CA GLY A 151 -10.32 5.32 -3.09
C GLY A 151 -9.05 6.00 -3.57
N ASN A 152 -8.67 5.63 -4.78
CA ASN A 152 -7.60 6.24 -5.54
C ASN A 152 -8.05 6.57 -6.97
N ASN A 153 -7.32 7.43 -7.64
CA ASN A 153 -7.59 7.79 -9.05
C ASN A 153 -6.95 6.81 -10.04
N ILE A 154 -6.94 5.53 -9.72
CA ILE A 154 -6.32 4.47 -10.52
C ILE A 154 -7.31 3.33 -10.74
N PRO A 155 -7.31 2.67 -11.92
CA PRO A 155 -8.27 1.61 -12.23
C PRO A 155 -7.90 0.27 -11.64
N VAL A 156 -6.64 0.05 -11.37
CA VAL A 156 -6.08 -1.19 -10.82
C VAL A 156 -4.99 -0.86 -9.82
N PHE A 157 -4.68 -1.78 -8.92
CA PHE A 157 -3.57 -1.62 -7.99
C PHE A 157 -2.36 -2.45 -8.43
N PHE A 158 -1.19 -2.19 -7.85
CA PHE A 158 0.05 -2.91 -8.20
C PHE A 158 0.02 -4.38 -7.78
N ILE A 159 -0.68 -4.68 -6.70
CA ILE A 159 -0.69 -5.98 -6.04
C ILE A 159 -2.12 -6.40 -5.71
N GLN A 160 -2.31 -7.71 -5.52
CA GLN A 160 -3.57 -8.29 -5.07
C GLN A 160 -3.50 -8.72 -3.60
N ASP A 161 -2.33 -9.18 -3.14
CA ASP A 161 -2.12 -9.63 -1.77
C ASP A 161 -1.50 -8.51 -0.93
N ALA A 162 -2.13 -8.17 0.19
CA ALA A 162 -1.67 -7.13 1.11
C ALA A 162 -0.32 -7.46 1.77
N MET A 163 0.11 -8.72 1.80
CA MET A 163 1.43 -9.13 2.27
C MET A 163 2.56 -8.45 1.49
N LYS A 164 2.33 -8.16 0.19
CA LYS A 164 3.28 -7.47 -0.69
C LYS A 164 3.27 -5.94 -0.56
N PHE A 165 2.36 -5.37 0.24
CA PHE A 165 2.25 -3.92 0.36
C PHE A 165 3.51 -3.26 0.96
N PRO A 166 4.11 -3.77 2.05
CA PRO A 166 5.37 -3.25 2.54
C PRO A 166 6.49 -3.30 1.49
N ASP A 167 6.58 -4.39 0.73
CA ASP A 167 7.61 -4.57 -0.30
C ASP A 167 7.46 -3.54 -1.42
N LEU A 168 6.23 -3.31 -1.90
CA LEU A 168 5.93 -2.27 -2.88
C LEU A 168 6.34 -0.88 -2.38
N ILE A 169 6.01 -0.56 -1.14
CA ILE A 169 6.29 0.77 -0.59
C ILE A 169 7.79 0.95 -0.33
N HIS A 170 8.49 -0.06 0.15
CA HIS A 170 9.95 -0.03 0.27
C HIS A 170 10.63 0.16 -1.09
N ALA A 171 10.09 -0.44 -2.15
CA ALA A 171 10.63 -0.32 -3.49
C ALA A 171 10.37 1.06 -4.14
N ALA A 172 9.23 1.68 -3.85
CA ALA A 172 8.76 2.87 -4.55
C ALA A 172 8.90 4.18 -3.77
N LYS A 173 8.88 4.13 -2.44
CA LYS A 173 8.85 5.31 -1.59
C LYS A 173 10.26 5.76 -1.22
N GLN A 174 10.36 7.02 -0.81
CA GLN A 174 11.55 7.62 -0.21
C GLN A 174 12.04 6.83 1.00
N GLU A 175 13.35 6.82 1.21
CA GLU A 175 13.93 6.21 2.40
C GLU A 175 13.44 6.89 3.69
N PRO A 176 13.16 6.09 4.74
CA PRO A 176 12.54 6.62 5.95
C PRO A 176 13.43 7.57 6.74
N ASP A 177 14.75 7.42 6.64
CA ASP A 177 15.73 8.21 7.40
C ASP A 177 16.05 9.56 6.75
N ARG A 178 16.17 9.61 5.43
CA ARG A 178 16.64 10.78 4.67
C ARG A 178 15.55 11.50 3.90
N GLY A 179 14.45 10.84 3.65
CA GLY A 179 13.29 11.44 2.99
C GLY A 179 13.46 11.76 1.52
N PHE A 180 14.46 11.21 0.83
CA PHE A 180 14.55 11.30 -0.62
C PHE A 180 14.71 9.95 -1.30
N PRO A 181 14.31 9.87 -2.58
CA PRO A 181 14.57 8.68 -3.37
C PRO A 181 16.08 8.53 -3.54
N GLN A 182 16.58 7.37 -3.19
CA GLN A 182 17.94 6.99 -3.51
C GLN A 182 17.97 6.19 -4.80
N ALA A 183 19.17 6.01 -5.37
CA ALA A 183 19.32 5.27 -6.61
C ALA A 183 18.75 3.85 -6.56
N GLN A 184 18.72 3.23 -5.37
CA GLN A 184 18.18 1.89 -5.18
C GLN A 184 16.68 1.85 -4.91
N THR A 185 16.10 2.84 -4.22
CA THR A 185 14.65 2.90 -4.06
C THR A 185 13.98 3.33 -5.36
N ALA A 186 13.22 4.25 -5.51
CA ALA A 186 12.44 4.71 -6.66
C ALA A 186 12.96 4.38 -8.09
N HIS A 187 14.19 3.88 -8.24
CA HIS A 187 14.80 3.47 -9.51
C HIS A 187 15.03 1.97 -9.56
N ASP A 188 16.13 1.47 -8.97
CA ASP A 188 16.51 0.08 -9.10
C ASP A 188 15.52 -0.86 -8.42
N ASN A 189 15.20 -0.60 -7.14
CA ASN A 189 14.31 -1.46 -6.36
C ASN A 189 12.88 -1.49 -6.92
N PHE A 190 12.40 -0.36 -7.44
CA PHE A 190 11.07 -0.30 -8.04
C PHE A 190 10.97 -1.18 -9.28
N TRP A 191 11.96 -1.11 -10.18
CA TRP A 191 11.96 -1.94 -11.38
C TRP A 191 12.24 -3.41 -11.07
N ASP A 192 13.03 -3.69 -10.05
CA ASP A 192 13.21 -5.05 -9.54
C ASP A 192 11.90 -5.62 -9.01
N PHE A 193 11.19 -4.87 -8.17
CA PHE A 193 9.86 -5.25 -7.69
C PHE A 193 8.89 -5.54 -8.84
N ILE A 194 8.83 -4.67 -9.86
CA ILE A 194 7.95 -4.86 -11.01
C ILE A 194 8.32 -6.11 -11.83
N SER A 195 9.61 -6.40 -11.98
CA SER A 195 10.07 -7.59 -12.69
C SER A 195 9.71 -8.90 -11.97
N LEU A 196 9.72 -8.86 -10.64
CA LEU A 196 9.33 -9.98 -9.78
C LEU A 196 7.80 -10.07 -9.56
N THR A 197 7.08 -9.01 -9.87
CA THR A 197 5.62 -8.90 -9.69
C THR A 197 4.98 -8.40 -10.99
N PRO A 198 4.97 -9.20 -12.07
CA PRO A 198 4.58 -8.75 -13.40
C PRO A 198 3.13 -8.27 -13.51
N GLU A 199 2.24 -8.70 -12.63
CA GLU A 199 0.87 -8.18 -12.52
C GLU A 199 0.83 -6.67 -12.23
N SER A 200 1.89 -6.11 -11.69
CA SER A 200 2.03 -4.67 -11.43
C SER A 200 2.16 -3.82 -12.69
N MET A 201 2.51 -4.42 -13.84
CA MET A 201 2.85 -3.69 -15.06
C MET A 201 1.72 -2.80 -15.56
N HIS A 202 0.47 -3.23 -15.48
CA HIS A 202 -0.66 -2.41 -15.88
C HIS A 202 -0.72 -1.09 -15.07
N MET A 203 -0.53 -1.19 -13.76
CA MET A 203 -0.50 -0.02 -12.90
C MET A 203 0.72 0.87 -13.18
N VAL A 204 1.87 0.29 -13.48
CA VAL A 204 3.07 1.05 -13.87
C VAL A 204 2.80 1.87 -15.13
N MET A 205 2.21 1.26 -16.15
CA MET A 205 1.82 1.97 -17.37
C MET A 205 0.85 3.11 -17.10
N TRP A 206 -0.08 2.90 -16.18
CA TRP A 206 -1.03 3.94 -15.78
C TRP A 206 -0.34 5.10 -15.06
N ILE A 207 0.48 4.82 -14.03
CA ILE A 207 1.11 5.87 -13.23
C ILE A 207 2.13 6.68 -14.02
N MET A 208 2.78 6.06 -14.99
CA MET A 208 3.74 6.75 -15.88
C MET A 208 3.08 7.53 -17.00
N SER A 209 1.79 7.35 -17.22
CA SER A 209 1.02 8.08 -18.22
C SER A 209 0.65 9.49 -17.74
N ASP A 210 0.13 10.32 -18.66
CA ASP A 210 -0.35 11.68 -18.36
C ASP A 210 -1.63 11.69 -17.48
N ARG A 211 -2.22 10.55 -17.25
CA ARG A 211 -3.42 10.39 -16.40
C ARG A 211 -3.18 10.68 -14.93
N THR A 212 -1.93 10.60 -14.48
CA THR A 212 -1.53 10.86 -13.09
C THR A 212 -0.90 12.23 -12.87
N ILE A 213 -0.75 13.04 -13.90
CA ILE A 213 -0.30 14.42 -13.73
C ILE A 213 -1.45 15.30 -13.18
N PRO A 214 -1.15 16.35 -12.39
CA PRO A 214 -2.16 17.16 -11.73
C PRO A 214 -3.22 17.78 -12.64
N ARG A 215 -2.90 18.03 -13.90
CA ARG A 215 -3.84 18.63 -14.87
C ARG A 215 -4.92 17.68 -15.37
N SER A 216 -4.72 16.38 -15.23
CA SER A 216 -5.64 15.36 -15.71
C SER A 216 -6.39 14.65 -14.59
N LEU A 217 -6.51 15.26 -13.42
CA LEU A 217 -7.20 14.71 -12.26
C LEU A 217 -8.61 14.23 -12.61
N ARG A 218 -8.75 12.94 -12.77
CA ARG A 218 -10.01 12.24 -12.85
C ARG A 218 -10.12 11.35 -11.63
N PHE A 219 -10.86 11.76 -10.63
CA PHE A 219 -11.27 10.87 -9.54
C PHE A 219 -12.44 10.02 -10.03
N MET A 220 -12.15 9.03 -10.83
CA MET A 220 -13.23 8.25 -11.46
C MET A 220 -13.34 6.85 -10.88
N GLU A 221 -12.36 6.39 -10.11
CA GLU A 221 -12.31 5.01 -9.72
C GLU A 221 -11.79 4.94 -8.30
N GLY A 222 -12.69 4.69 -7.38
CA GLY A 222 -12.39 4.39 -6.01
C GLY A 222 -12.24 2.90 -5.82
N PHE A 223 -11.41 2.50 -4.88
CA PHE A 223 -11.46 1.19 -4.28
C PHE A 223 -12.30 1.29 -3.01
N GLY A 224 -13.35 0.50 -2.94
CA GLY A 224 -14.10 0.29 -1.72
C GLY A 224 -13.45 -0.76 -0.85
#